data_2861bdfccd280427edc7e6a5f32ca085
#
_entry.id   2861bdfccd280427edc7e6a5f32ca085
#
_cell.length_a   1.000
_cell.length_b   1.000
_cell.length_c   1.000
_cell.angle_alpha   90.00
_cell.angle_beta   90.00
_cell.angle_gamma   90.00
#
_symmetry.space_group_name_H-M   'P 1'
#
loop_
_entity.id
_entity.type
_entity.pdbx_description
1 polymer ?
#
loop_
_entity_poly.entity_id
_entity_poly.type
_entity_poly.pdbx_seq_one_letter_code
_entity_poly.pdbx_strand_id
1 'polypeptide(L)'
;MDLLKEIRNNFAGTQSGAWALDSLPDKYPAYAVRFAGEYGIILKCDDGLLISERFANCHLYTRRLLINGVENNYLFFSSNMDSLRHEFAVICAQFADPGENGITRENLLSNPIEWWQNWKELMGNAIRSFKTYDVIAEMTALEYLYSQDNSVVWEAVTGGSHDIESTSASYEVKSTVKKYDTTVTISGQHQLTSAKKLDLLFCRLEKSVSGDSIDDIFERLVQTGYDVYKLEQQLEMIGFEKGCSARAEKYRILEKRRYEINEDFPKITDDSFKGNKMPQGITKITYTVNLDGLPYTTW
;
A
#
# COMPACT_ATOMS: atom_id res chain seq x y z
N MET A 1 -1.03 -36.84 12.85
CA MET A 1 0.02 -35.85 13.23
C MET A 1 -0.69 -34.55 13.54
N ASP A 2 -0.23 -33.71 14.48
CA ASP A 2 -0.82 -32.41 14.73
C ASP A 2 -0.47 -31.46 13.57
N LEU A 3 -1.47 -30.81 12.98
CA LEU A 3 -1.33 -29.91 11.81
C LEU A 3 -0.25 -28.85 12.03
N LEU A 4 -0.24 -28.22 13.20
CA LEU A 4 0.78 -27.19 13.52
C LEU A 4 2.20 -27.78 13.52
N LYS A 5 2.37 -28.99 14.06
CA LYS A 5 3.67 -29.66 14.09
C LYS A 5 4.13 -30.03 12.67
N GLU A 6 3.21 -30.49 11.84
CA GLU A 6 3.50 -30.80 10.44
C GLU A 6 3.94 -29.57 9.64
N ILE A 7 3.21 -28.44 9.79
CA ILE A 7 3.56 -27.17 9.15
C ILE A 7 4.96 -26.71 9.60
N ARG A 8 5.24 -26.75 10.90
CA ARG A 8 6.56 -26.36 11.43
C ARG A 8 7.70 -27.21 10.86
N ASN A 9 7.47 -28.51 10.71
CA ASN A 9 8.46 -29.39 10.11
C ASN A 9 8.73 -29.07 8.65
N ASN A 10 7.68 -28.81 7.86
CA ASN A 10 7.80 -28.41 6.45
C ASN A 10 8.51 -27.04 6.31
N PHE A 11 8.22 -26.08 7.17
CA PHE A 11 8.89 -24.78 7.16
C PHE A 11 10.37 -24.83 7.60
N ALA A 12 10.74 -25.81 8.40
CA ALA A 12 12.14 -26.01 8.80
C ALA A 12 13.00 -26.59 7.66
N GLY A 13 12.39 -27.21 6.65
CA GLY A 13 13.08 -27.73 5.48
C GLY A 13 13.76 -26.64 4.67
N THR A 14 14.84 -27.00 3.95
CA THR A 14 15.59 -26.07 3.08
C THR A 14 15.29 -26.23 1.59
N GLN A 15 14.57 -27.28 1.22
CA GLN A 15 14.24 -27.58 -0.18
C GLN A 15 13.07 -26.70 -0.66
N SER A 16 13.12 -26.30 -1.94
CA SER A 16 11.98 -25.67 -2.59
C SER A 16 10.99 -26.72 -3.10
N GLY A 17 9.70 -26.46 -2.90
CA GLY A 17 8.65 -27.38 -3.32
C GLY A 17 7.29 -27.07 -2.68
N ALA A 18 6.35 -27.97 -2.92
CA ALA A 18 5.04 -28.02 -2.30
C ALA A 18 4.80 -29.41 -1.71
N TRP A 19 4.41 -29.49 -0.45
CA TRP A 19 4.17 -30.74 0.28
C TRP A 19 2.74 -30.76 0.79
N ALA A 20 2.01 -31.84 0.48
CA ALA A 20 0.66 -32.01 1.01
C ALA A 20 0.68 -32.08 2.54
N LEU A 21 -0.35 -31.52 3.17
CA LEU A 21 -0.54 -31.61 4.62
C LEU A 21 -1.39 -32.85 4.93
N ASP A 22 -0.71 -33.94 5.30
CA ASP A 22 -1.34 -35.25 5.56
C ASP A 22 -2.23 -35.25 6.81
N SER A 23 -2.07 -34.26 7.69
CA SER A 23 -2.92 -34.07 8.89
C SER A 23 -4.32 -33.57 8.53
N LEU A 24 -4.55 -33.10 7.31
CA LEU A 24 -5.85 -32.62 6.85
C LEU A 24 -6.66 -33.75 6.18
N PRO A 25 -8.00 -33.73 6.25
CA PRO A 25 -8.83 -34.64 5.49
C PRO A 25 -8.62 -34.50 3.98
N ASP A 26 -8.62 -35.62 3.24
CA ASP A 26 -8.45 -35.64 1.77
C ASP A 26 -9.42 -34.72 1.01
N LYS A 27 -10.59 -34.47 1.57
CA LYS A 27 -11.60 -33.56 1.01
C LYS A 27 -11.16 -32.09 1.03
N TYR A 28 -10.23 -31.71 1.91
CA TYR A 28 -9.79 -30.34 2.12
C TYR A 28 -8.25 -30.22 2.01
N PRO A 29 -7.69 -30.52 0.83
CA PRO A 29 -6.25 -30.50 0.66
C PRO A 29 -5.67 -29.11 0.84
N ALA A 30 -4.50 -29.05 1.48
CA ALA A 30 -3.65 -27.87 1.52
C ALA A 30 -2.19 -28.32 1.41
N TYR A 31 -1.32 -27.41 1.02
CA TYR A 31 0.09 -27.71 0.85
C TYR A 31 0.93 -26.69 1.60
N ALA A 32 1.96 -27.16 2.30
CA ALA A 32 3.05 -26.31 2.73
C ALA A 32 3.96 -26.04 1.54
N VAL A 33 4.39 -24.80 1.35
CA VAL A 33 5.24 -24.40 0.23
C VAL A 33 6.49 -23.66 0.69
N ARG A 34 7.55 -23.80 -0.11
CA ARG A 34 8.78 -23.00 0.01
C ARG A 34 9.31 -22.70 -1.39
N PHE A 35 9.33 -21.41 -1.77
CA PHE A 35 9.83 -20.95 -3.07
C PHE A 35 10.59 -19.62 -2.92
N ALA A 36 11.75 -19.50 -3.55
CA ALA A 36 12.49 -18.24 -3.71
C ALA A 36 12.64 -17.39 -2.42
N GLY A 37 12.81 -18.05 -1.25
CA GLY A 37 12.95 -17.37 0.03
C GLY A 37 11.65 -17.10 0.78
N GLU A 38 10.49 -17.35 0.17
CA GLU A 38 9.18 -17.36 0.84
C GLU A 38 8.81 -18.78 1.28
N TYR A 39 8.03 -18.86 2.36
CA TYR A 39 7.42 -20.08 2.87
C TYR A 39 5.99 -19.80 3.33
N GLY A 40 5.11 -20.76 3.22
CA GLY A 40 3.70 -20.55 3.56
C GLY A 40 2.81 -21.75 3.28
N ILE A 41 1.52 -21.49 3.26
CA ILE A 41 0.46 -22.47 2.93
C ILE A 41 -0.26 -22.03 1.67
N ILE A 42 -0.66 -22.99 0.87
CA ILE A 42 -1.52 -22.76 -0.29
C ILE A 42 -2.79 -23.60 -0.24
N LEU A 43 -3.87 -22.99 -0.70
CA LEU A 43 -5.18 -23.60 -0.84
C LEU A 43 -5.61 -23.50 -2.30
N LYS A 44 -6.14 -24.56 -2.88
CA LYS A 44 -6.74 -24.47 -4.20
C LYS A 44 -7.94 -23.52 -4.16
N CYS A 45 -8.02 -22.60 -5.12
CA CYS A 45 -9.09 -21.61 -5.24
C CYS A 45 -9.62 -21.53 -6.67
N ASP A 46 -10.65 -20.70 -6.89
CA ASP A 46 -11.23 -20.48 -8.21
C ASP A 46 -10.23 -19.83 -9.18
N ASP A 47 -10.31 -20.23 -10.45
CA ASP A 47 -9.40 -19.73 -11.50
C ASP A 47 -9.52 -18.23 -11.77
N GLY A 48 -10.68 -17.64 -11.50
CA GLY A 48 -10.95 -16.21 -11.66
C GLY A 48 -10.56 -15.34 -10.46
N LEU A 49 -10.17 -15.95 -9.34
CA LEU A 49 -9.77 -15.21 -8.15
C LEU A 49 -8.39 -14.57 -8.37
N LEU A 50 -8.32 -13.23 -8.28
CA LEU A 50 -7.09 -12.45 -8.35
C LEU A 50 -6.93 -11.62 -7.09
N ILE A 51 -5.93 -11.92 -6.28
CA ILE A 51 -5.63 -11.24 -5.00
C ILE A 51 -4.13 -11.00 -4.92
N SER A 52 -3.76 -9.83 -4.38
CA SER A 52 -2.40 -9.50 -3.97
C SER A 52 -2.47 -8.52 -2.80
N GLU A 53 -2.34 -9.02 -1.59
CA GLU A 53 -2.44 -8.25 -0.34
C GLU A 53 -1.16 -8.41 0.47
N ARG A 54 -0.54 -7.31 0.88
CA ARG A 54 0.63 -7.31 1.75
C ARG A 54 0.35 -6.62 3.08
N PHE A 55 0.92 -7.17 4.13
CA PHE A 55 0.94 -6.54 5.44
C PHE A 55 2.13 -7.05 6.23
N ALA A 56 2.96 -6.14 6.71
CA ALA A 56 4.22 -6.49 7.38
C ALA A 56 5.10 -7.39 6.48
N ASN A 57 5.41 -8.58 6.95
CA ASN A 57 6.21 -9.57 6.24
C ASN A 57 5.35 -10.73 5.69
N CYS A 58 4.03 -10.53 5.62
CA CYS A 58 3.08 -11.51 5.14
C CYS A 58 2.45 -11.08 3.83
N HIS A 59 2.21 -12.05 2.96
CA HIS A 59 1.62 -11.85 1.65
C HIS A 59 0.48 -12.85 1.45
N LEU A 60 -0.73 -12.35 1.10
CA LEU A 60 -1.86 -13.15 0.66
C LEU A 60 -2.09 -12.87 -0.82
N TYR A 61 -1.87 -13.86 -1.68
CA TYR A 61 -1.97 -13.67 -3.13
C TYR A 61 -2.40 -14.93 -3.86
N THR A 62 -2.84 -14.78 -5.10
CA THR A 62 -3.20 -15.90 -5.97
C THR A 62 -2.13 -16.14 -7.03
N ARG A 63 -1.86 -17.41 -7.31
CA ARG A 63 -0.90 -17.81 -8.35
C ARG A 63 -1.26 -19.20 -8.90
N ARG A 64 -1.07 -19.37 -10.20
CA ARG A 64 -1.15 -20.69 -10.83
C ARG A 64 0.10 -21.52 -10.53
N LEU A 65 -0.13 -22.78 -10.19
CA LEU A 65 0.93 -23.74 -9.87
C LEU A 65 0.59 -25.11 -10.42
N LEU A 66 1.64 -25.78 -10.95
CA LEU A 66 1.58 -27.17 -11.37
C LEU A 66 1.92 -28.07 -10.18
N ILE A 67 0.93 -28.79 -9.63
CA ILE A 67 1.13 -29.78 -8.56
C ILE A 67 0.65 -31.13 -9.07
N ASN A 68 1.48 -32.16 -8.98
CA ASN A 68 1.19 -33.53 -9.44
C ASN A 68 0.71 -33.57 -10.89
N GLY A 69 1.26 -32.72 -11.76
CA GLY A 69 0.91 -32.69 -13.19
C GLY A 69 -0.39 -31.97 -13.53
N VAL A 70 -1.06 -31.37 -12.56
CA VAL A 70 -2.30 -30.59 -12.76
C VAL A 70 -2.04 -29.14 -12.39
N GLU A 71 -2.29 -28.23 -13.34
CA GLU A 71 -2.23 -26.79 -13.10
C GLU A 71 -3.55 -26.29 -12.51
N ASN A 72 -3.49 -25.59 -11.38
CA ASN A 72 -4.64 -24.97 -10.74
C ASN A 72 -4.24 -23.58 -10.22
N ASN A 73 -5.24 -22.74 -9.92
CA ASN A 73 -5.06 -21.51 -9.18
C ASN A 73 -5.04 -21.79 -7.67
N TYR A 74 -4.09 -21.18 -6.97
CA TYR A 74 -3.93 -21.34 -5.52
C TYR A 74 -3.89 -19.99 -4.83
N LEU A 75 -4.57 -19.90 -3.70
CA LEU A 75 -4.46 -18.81 -2.73
C LEU A 75 -3.27 -19.12 -1.82
N PHE A 76 -2.25 -18.27 -1.89
CA PHE A 76 -1.03 -18.32 -1.08
C PHE A 76 -1.18 -17.44 0.14
N PHE A 77 -0.77 -17.95 1.29
CA PHE A 77 -0.48 -17.15 2.48
C PHE A 77 0.95 -17.44 2.90
N SER A 78 1.86 -16.47 2.68
CA SER A 78 3.30 -16.65 2.80
C SER A 78 3.98 -15.57 3.64
N SER A 79 5.21 -15.85 4.05
CA SER A 79 6.14 -14.90 4.68
C SER A 79 7.56 -15.15 4.19
N ASN A 80 8.37 -14.09 4.17
CA ASN A 80 9.81 -14.16 3.88
C ASN A 80 10.69 -14.01 5.13
N MET A 81 10.10 -13.87 6.33
CA MET A 81 10.83 -13.62 7.57
C MET A 81 11.15 -14.92 8.31
N ASP A 82 12.30 -15.49 8.02
CA ASP A 82 12.73 -16.80 8.54
C ASP A 82 12.84 -16.86 10.09
N SER A 83 13.12 -15.73 10.75
CA SER A 83 13.19 -15.62 12.20
C SER A 83 11.85 -15.82 12.92
N LEU A 84 10.72 -15.65 12.23
CA LEU A 84 9.36 -15.78 12.78
C LEU A 84 8.62 -17.03 12.27
N ARG A 85 9.34 -18.03 11.76
CA ARG A 85 8.73 -19.26 11.21
C ARG A 85 7.80 -19.98 12.16
N HIS A 86 8.16 -20.06 13.44
CA HIS A 86 7.39 -20.78 14.45
C HIS A 86 6.07 -20.09 14.78
N GLU A 87 6.10 -18.76 14.86
CA GLU A 87 4.95 -17.91 15.12
C GLU A 87 4.03 -17.89 13.90
N PHE A 88 4.59 -17.71 12.70
CA PHE A 88 3.84 -17.70 11.46
C PHE A 88 3.14 -19.05 11.19
N ALA A 89 3.75 -20.18 11.58
CA ALA A 89 3.14 -21.49 11.44
C ALA A 89 1.81 -21.62 12.20
N VAL A 90 1.63 -20.90 13.32
CA VAL A 90 0.37 -20.89 14.08
C VAL A 90 -0.76 -20.29 13.24
N ILE A 91 -0.48 -19.17 12.59
CA ILE A 91 -1.46 -18.49 11.71
C ILE A 91 -1.72 -19.34 10.46
N CYS A 92 -0.68 -19.94 9.91
CA CYS A 92 -0.79 -20.88 8.80
C CYS A 92 -1.66 -22.09 9.13
N ALA A 93 -1.59 -22.60 10.37
CA ALA A 93 -2.47 -23.69 10.79
C ALA A 93 -3.94 -23.27 10.82
N GLN A 94 -4.24 -22.05 11.27
CA GLN A 94 -5.60 -21.50 11.23
C GLN A 94 -6.08 -21.26 9.78
N PHE A 95 -5.19 -20.80 8.90
CA PHE A 95 -5.48 -20.61 7.48
C PHE A 95 -5.77 -21.95 6.77
N ALA A 96 -5.04 -23.00 7.15
CA ALA A 96 -5.18 -24.33 6.56
C ALA A 96 -6.33 -25.16 7.16
N ASP A 97 -6.80 -24.83 8.37
CA ASP A 97 -7.84 -25.60 9.06
C ASP A 97 -9.19 -25.43 8.34
N PRO A 98 -9.80 -26.54 7.83
CA PRO A 98 -11.10 -26.47 7.19
C PRO A 98 -12.25 -26.16 8.16
N GLY A 99 -12.02 -26.33 9.46
CA GLY A 99 -13.07 -26.22 10.48
C GLY A 99 -14.05 -27.39 10.43
N GLU A 100 -15.12 -27.29 11.23
CA GLU A 100 -16.15 -28.30 11.26
C GLU A 100 -16.87 -28.39 9.89
N ASN A 101 -16.88 -29.57 9.30
CA ASN A 101 -17.48 -29.85 7.98
C ASN A 101 -16.96 -28.98 6.82
N GLY A 102 -15.82 -28.28 6.98
CA GLY A 102 -15.23 -27.46 5.95
C GLY A 102 -15.72 -26.00 5.91
N ILE A 103 -16.56 -25.59 6.84
CA ILE A 103 -17.21 -24.25 6.87
C ILE A 103 -16.16 -23.14 6.90
N THR A 104 -15.10 -23.29 7.69
CA THR A 104 -14.03 -22.26 7.79
C THR A 104 -13.31 -22.08 6.44
N ARG A 105 -13.00 -23.17 5.75
CA ARG A 105 -12.37 -23.17 4.43
C ARG A 105 -13.27 -22.53 3.37
N GLU A 106 -14.56 -22.88 3.36
CA GLU A 106 -15.54 -22.34 2.41
C GLU A 106 -15.71 -20.83 2.60
N ASN A 107 -15.82 -20.34 3.84
CA ASN A 107 -15.90 -18.93 4.16
C ASN A 107 -14.64 -18.18 3.72
N LEU A 108 -13.45 -18.73 4.02
CA LEU A 108 -12.18 -18.12 3.65
C LEU A 108 -12.05 -18.03 2.11
N LEU A 109 -12.36 -19.07 1.36
CA LEU A 109 -12.25 -19.06 -0.09
C LEU A 109 -13.33 -18.22 -0.78
N SER A 110 -14.51 -18.06 -0.15
CA SER A 110 -15.58 -17.20 -0.65
C SER A 110 -15.27 -15.71 -0.45
N ASN A 111 -14.58 -15.34 0.62
CA ASN A 111 -14.21 -13.97 0.91
C ASN A 111 -12.82 -13.86 1.57
N PRO A 112 -11.74 -14.13 0.81
CA PRO A 112 -10.38 -14.11 1.35
C PRO A 112 -9.94 -12.73 1.86
N ILE A 113 -10.50 -11.66 1.29
CA ILE A 113 -10.20 -10.28 1.70
C ILE A 113 -10.75 -9.98 3.10
N GLU A 114 -11.94 -10.44 3.43
CA GLU A 114 -12.50 -10.28 4.77
C GLU A 114 -11.66 -11.03 5.81
N TRP A 115 -11.26 -12.28 5.52
CA TRP A 115 -10.34 -13.02 6.37
C TRP A 115 -9.04 -12.24 6.61
N TRP A 116 -8.46 -11.69 5.53
CA TRP A 116 -7.23 -10.89 5.59
C TRP A 116 -7.38 -9.62 6.43
N GLN A 117 -8.51 -8.89 6.29
CA GLN A 117 -8.77 -7.68 7.07
C GLN A 117 -8.90 -8.00 8.57
N ASN A 118 -9.69 -9.02 8.90
CA ASN A 118 -9.85 -9.48 10.28
C ASN A 118 -8.51 -9.89 10.91
N TRP A 119 -7.66 -10.58 10.15
CA TRP A 119 -6.33 -10.95 10.61
C TRP A 119 -5.44 -9.71 10.83
N LYS A 120 -5.45 -8.74 9.94
CA LYS A 120 -4.70 -7.48 10.09
C LYS A 120 -5.14 -6.68 11.32
N GLU A 121 -6.43 -6.62 11.61
CA GLU A 121 -6.97 -5.95 12.80
C GLU A 121 -6.45 -6.59 14.08
N LEU A 122 -6.39 -7.92 14.14
CA LEU A 122 -5.84 -8.66 15.28
C LEU A 122 -4.34 -8.39 15.52
N MET A 123 -3.57 -8.19 14.45
CA MET A 123 -2.13 -7.93 14.54
C MET A 123 -1.78 -6.47 14.84
N GLY A 124 -2.76 -5.59 14.85
CA GLY A 124 -2.61 -4.17 15.17
C GLY A 124 -2.01 -3.33 14.03
N ASN A 125 -2.38 -2.06 13.98
CA ASN A 125 -1.96 -1.09 12.95
C ASN A 125 -0.51 -0.57 13.15
N ALA A 126 0.45 -1.42 13.48
CA ALA A 126 1.81 -1.03 13.85
C ALA A 126 2.69 -0.58 12.66
N ILE A 127 2.21 -0.68 11.43
CA ILE A 127 2.99 -0.33 10.24
C ILE A 127 2.33 0.85 9.53
N ARG A 128 3.14 1.87 9.21
CA ARG A 128 2.74 2.94 8.28
C ARG A 128 2.46 2.32 6.91
N SER A 129 1.22 1.95 6.63
CA SER A 129 0.75 1.76 5.28
C SER A 129 0.44 3.13 4.68
N PHE A 130 0.83 3.36 3.44
CA PHE A 130 0.28 4.48 2.66
C PHE A 130 -1.24 4.36 2.68
N LYS A 131 -1.91 5.45 2.96
CA LYS A 131 -3.37 5.43 2.99
C LYS A 131 -3.88 5.55 1.57
N THR A 132 -4.88 4.77 1.20
CA THR A 132 -5.45 4.79 -0.14
C THR A 132 -5.82 6.21 -0.61
N TYR A 133 -6.41 7.01 0.28
CA TYR A 133 -6.81 8.38 -0.08
C TYR A 133 -5.62 9.34 -0.29
N ASP A 134 -4.46 9.11 0.34
CA ASP A 134 -3.24 9.89 0.09
C ASP A 134 -2.74 9.59 -1.34
N VAL A 135 -2.69 8.31 -1.73
CA VAL A 135 -2.28 7.90 -3.08
C VAL A 135 -3.26 8.40 -4.14
N ILE A 136 -4.57 8.35 -3.88
CA ILE A 136 -5.60 8.92 -4.78
C ILE A 136 -5.39 10.43 -4.95
N ALA A 137 -5.08 11.17 -3.89
CA ALA A 137 -4.81 12.59 -3.97
C ALA A 137 -3.55 12.90 -4.81
N GLU A 138 -2.45 12.16 -4.57
CA GLU A 138 -1.21 12.31 -5.33
C GLU A 138 -1.39 11.96 -6.81
N MET A 139 -2.05 10.84 -7.13
CA MET A 139 -2.32 10.45 -8.52
C MET A 139 -3.28 11.41 -9.23
N THR A 140 -4.27 11.97 -8.52
CA THR A 140 -5.13 13.03 -9.09
C THR A 140 -4.36 14.31 -9.36
N ALA A 141 -3.44 14.68 -8.48
CA ALA A 141 -2.56 15.82 -8.70
C ALA A 141 -1.61 15.56 -9.90
N LEU A 142 -1.06 14.35 -9.99
CA LEU A 142 -0.24 13.91 -11.11
C LEU A 142 -1.01 14.00 -12.44
N GLU A 143 -2.25 13.49 -12.51
CA GLU A 143 -3.11 13.55 -13.70
C GLU A 143 -3.35 15.01 -14.14
N TYR A 144 -3.69 15.88 -13.20
CA TYR A 144 -3.90 17.30 -13.46
C TYR A 144 -2.64 17.98 -13.99
N LEU A 145 -1.50 17.79 -13.34
CA LEU A 145 -0.25 18.43 -13.72
C LEU A 145 0.31 17.87 -15.04
N TYR A 146 0.25 16.56 -15.24
CA TYR A 146 0.72 15.91 -16.46
C TYR A 146 -0.06 16.34 -17.70
N SER A 147 -1.35 16.65 -17.55
CA SER A 147 -2.16 17.20 -18.64
C SER A 147 -1.67 18.58 -19.12
N GLN A 148 -0.89 19.31 -18.33
CA GLN A 148 -0.37 20.63 -18.65
C GLN A 148 1.14 20.58 -19.00
N ASP A 149 1.90 19.67 -18.42
CA ASP A 149 3.34 19.52 -18.60
C ASP A 149 3.74 18.04 -18.55
N ASN A 150 4.05 17.46 -19.69
CA ASN A 150 4.45 16.04 -19.80
C ASN A 150 5.82 15.74 -19.18
N SER A 151 6.56 16.75 -18.69
CA SER A 151 7.80 16.54 -17.92
C SER A 151 7.54 16.15 -16.45
N VAL A 152 6.29 16.20 -16.02
CA VAL A 152 5.88 15.88 -14.65
C VAL A 152 6.07 14.40 -14.35
N VAL A 153 6.69 14.11 -13.21
CA VAL A 153 6.94 12.74 -12.71
C VAL A 153 6.53 12.60 -11.25
N TRP A 154 6.03 11.44 -10.88
CA TRP A 154 5.69 11.10 -9.51
C TRP A 154 6.95 10.60 -8.78
N GLU A 155 7.39 11.29 -7.73
CA GLU A 155 8.65 11.00 -7.02
C GLU A 155 8.44 10.59 -5.55
N ALA A 156 7.24 10.69 -5.01
CA ALA A 156 6.92 10.34 -3.61
C ALA A 156 7.40 8.92 -3.22
N VAL A 157 7.39 8.02 -4.19
CA VAL A 157 7.74 6.60 -4.03
C VAL A 157 9.24 6.35 -4.00
N THR A 158 10.03 7.19 -4.66
CA THR A 158 11.48 7.02 -4.82
C THR A 158 12.29 7.69 -3.71
N GLY A 159 11.62 8.33 -2.75
CA GLY A 159 12.26 9.08 -1.66
C GLY A 159 12.72 10.47 -2.07
N GLY A 160 12.14 11.03 -3.12
CA GLY A 160 12.31 12.44 -3.50
C GLY A 160 11.93 13.40 -2.38
N SER A 161 12.38 14.64 -2.47
CA SER A 161 12.06 15.68 -1.48
C SER A 161 10.60 16.11 -1.54
N HIS A 162 9.94 15.93 -2.69
CA HIS A 162 8.56 16.30 -2.96
C HIS A 162 7.83 15.17 -3.69
N ASP A 163 6.51 15.17 -3.62
CA ASP A 163 5.69 14.09 -4.16
C ASP A 163 5.67 14.07 -5.70
N ILE A 164 5.69 15.25 -6.33
CA ILE A 164 5.65 15.39 -7.79
C ILE A 164 6.68 16.43 -8.22
N GLU A 165 7.44 16.11 -9.26
CA GLU A 165 8.48 16.98 -9.83
C GLU A 165 8.23 17.24 -11.32
N SER A 166 8.55 18.45 -11.77
CA SER A 166 8.69 18.81 -13.20
C SER A 166 10.04 19.47 -13.45
N THR A 167 10.32 19.81 -14.69
CA THR A 167 11.54 20.56 -15.04
C THR A 167 11.60 21.93 -14.38
N SER A 168 10.46 22.58 -14.12
CA SER A 168 10.36 23.96 -13.66
C SER A 168 9.79 24.15 -12.27
N ALA A 169 9.12 23.14 -11.71
CA ALA A 169 8.42 23.24 -10.43
C ALA A 169 8.41 21.92 -9.65
N SER A 170 8.27 22.03 -8.34
CA SER A 170 8.07 20.93 -7.40
C SER A 170 6.68 21.06 -6.76
N TYR A 171 6.06 19.94 -6.40
CA TYR A 171 4.74 19.93 -5.79
C TYR A 171 4.70 18.96 -4.62
N GLU A 172 4.24 19.47 -3.49
CA GLU A 172 3.92 18.66 -2.30
C GLU A 172 2.41 18.45 -2.25
N VAL A 173 1.96 17.21 -2.08
CA VAL A 173 0.54 16.87 -2.01
C VAL A 173 0.16 16.56 -0.58
N LYS A 174 -0.90 17.17 -0.09
CA LYS A 174 -1.46 16.88 1.24
C LYS A 174 -2.94 16.55 1.12
N SER A 175 -3.36 15.52 1.84
CA SER A 175 -4.74 15.06 1.79
C SER A 175 -5.35 14.87 3.18
N THR A 176 -6.66 14.93 3.26
CA THR A 176 -7.42 14.64 4.48
C THR A 176 -8.79 14.05 4.15
N VAL A 177 -9.26 13.15 5.01
CA VAL A 177 -10.65 12.67 5.00
C VAL A 177 -11.48 13.30 6.13
N LYS A 178 -10.89 14.20 6.90
CA LYS A 178 -11.62 14.92 7.94
C LYS A 178 -12.50 16.01 7.32
N LYS A 179 -13.75 16.04 7.72
CA LYS A 179 -14.79 16.88 7.09
C LYS A 179 -14.52 18.39 7.18
N TYR A 180 -13.92 18.86 8.27
CA TYR A 180 -13.75 20.30 8.55
C TYR A 180 -12.30 20.70 8.91
N ASP A 181 -11.35 19.76 8.82
CA ASP A 181 -9.96 20.04 9.19
C ASP A 181 -9.16 20.38 7.94
N THR A 182 -8.49 21.52 7.95
CA THR A 182 -7.55 21.98 6.92
C THR A 182 -6.12 21.98 7.44
N THR A 183 -5.87 21.34 8.59
CA THR A 183 -4.54 21.20 9.16
C THR A 183 -3.78 20.09 8.44
N VAL A 184 -2.60 20.41 7.92
CA VAL A 184 -1.69 19.48 7.26
C VAL A 184 -0.42 19.28 8.09
N THR A 185 0.14 18.08 8.02
CA THR A 185 1.40 17.76 8.69
C THR A 185 2.55 17.85 7.70
N ILE A 186 3.56 18.64 8.07
CA ILE A 186 4.84 18.74 7.37
C ILE A 186 5.82 17.83 8.12
N SER A 187 6.25 16.75 7.47
CA SER A 187 7.02 15.67 8.10
C SER A 187 8.54 15.81 7.96
N GLY A 188 9.00 16.96 7.51
CA GLY A 188 10.43 17.28 7.36
C GLY A 188 10.65 18.72 6.94
N GLN A 189 11.75 19.31 7.39
CA GLN A 189 12.11 20.69 7.08
C GLN A 189 12.31 20.94 5.57
N HIS A 190 12.56 19.89 4.79
CA HIS A 190 12.82 20.01 3.35
C HIS A 190 11.55 19.95 2.49
N GLN A 191 10.40 19.49 3.03
CA GLN A 191 9.15 19.38 2.26
C GLN A 191 8.63 20.73 1.73
N LEU A 192 8.92 21.83 2.43
CA LEU A 192 8.51 23.18 2.02
C LEU A 192 9.71 24.03 1.57
N THR A 193 10.76 23.38 1.06
CA THR A 193 11.95 24.05 0.52
C THR A 193 12.33 23.41 -0.81
N SER A 194 12.45 24.21 -1.87
CA SER A 194 12.87 23.79 -3.20
C SER A 194 13.73 24.84 -3.86
N ALA A 195 14.64 24.43 -4.75
CA ALA A 195 15.37 25.33 -5.64
C ALA A 195 14.52 25.83 -6.82
N LYS A 196 13.38 25.18 -7.07
CA LYS A 196 12.38 25.53 -8.09
C LYS A 196 11.18 26.19 -7.43
N LYS A 197 10.24 26.65 -8.25
CA LYS A 197 8.92 27.02 -7.76
C LYS A 197 8.30 25.85 -7.02
N LEU A 198 7.74 26.07 -5.84
CA LEU A 198 7.11 25.02 -5.02
C LEU A 198 5.66 25.42 -4.74
N ASP A 199 4.75 24.49 -5.00
CA ASP A 199 3.35 24.63 -4.65
C ASP A 199 2.92 23.44 -3.75
N LEU A 200 2.01 23.72 -2.81
CA LEU A 200 1.33 22.69 -2.02
C LEU A 200 -0.07 22.48 -2.61
N LEU A 201 -0.36 21.24 -2.99
CA LEU A 201 -1.67 20.81 -3.48
C LEU A 201 -2.41 20.09 -2.37
N PHE A 202 -3.51 20.68 -1.92
CA PHE A 202 -4.35 20.11 -0.87
C PHE A 202 -5.60 19.50 -1.44
N CYS A 203 -5.92 18.28 -1.00
CA CYS A 203 -7.14 17.54 -1.34
C CYS A 203 -7.91 17.17 -0.07
N ARG A 204 -9.20 17.45 -0.07
CA ARG A 204 -10.15 16.88 0.89
C ARG A 204 -10.96 15.81 0.20
N LEU A 205 -11.00 14.61 0.80
CA LEU A 205 -11.69 13.46 0.22
C LEU A 205 -12.68 12.85 1.22
N GLU A 206 -13.63 12.10 0.70
CA GLU A 206 -14.49 11.21 1.49
C GLU A 206 -14.60 9.85 0.81
N LYS A 207 -14.69 8.77 1.57
CA LYS A 207 -14.96 7.43 1.03
C LYS A 207 -16.36 7.41 0.41
N SER A 208 -16.46 7.00 -0.86
CA SER A 208 -17.72 7.09 -1.62
C SER A 208 -17.70 6.14 -2.82
N VAL A 209 -18.77 5.40 -3.02
CA VAL A 209 -18.92 4.52 -4.19
C VAL A 209 -18.95 5.25 -5.53
N SER A 210 -19.23 6.56 -5.54
CA SER A 210 -19.25 7.42 -6.73
C SER A 210 -17.95 8.20 -6.94
N GLY A 211 -16.90 7.89 -6.16
CA GLY A 211 -15.58 8.48 -6.32
C GLY A 211 -14.70 7.70 -7.29
N ASP A 212 -13.45 8.14 -7.40
CA ASP A 212 -12.41 7.44 -8.15
C ASP A 212 -11.63 6.48 -7.24
N SER A 213 -11.19 5.38 -7.82
CA SER A 213 -10.22 4.45 -7.23
C SER A 213 -8.81 4.71 -7.80
N ILE A 214 -7.80 4.07 -7.23
CA ILE A 214 -6.45 4.09 -7.79
C ILE A 214 -6.47 3.55 -9.23
N ASP A 215 -7.20 2.46 -9.48
CA ASP A 215 -7.29 1.87 -10.82
C ASP A 215 -8.00 2.78 -11.83
N ASP A 216 -9.06 3.51 -11.42
CA ASP A 216 -9.73 4.48 -12.29
C ASP A 216 -8.77 5.60 -12.73
N ILE A 217 -7.95 6.13 -11.81
CA ILE A 217 -6.98 7.20 -12.12
C ILE A 217 -5.80 6.64 -12.91
N PHE A 218 -5.35 5.43 -12.58
CA PHE A 218 -4.30 4.72 -13.31
C PHE A 218 -4.65 4.59 -14.80
N GLU A 219 -5.87 4.14 -15.12
CA GLU A 219 -6.33 4.00 -16.49
C GLU A 219 -6.35 5.35 -17.24
N ARG A 220 -6.79 6.43 -16.58
CA ARG A 220 -6.80 7.77 -17.19
C ARG A 220 -5.38 8.30 -17.45
N LEU A 221 -4.45 8.12 -16.50
CA LEU A 221 -3.05 8.50 -16.69
C LEU A 221 -2.40 7.75 -17.86
N VAL A 222 -2.65 6.46 -17.99
CA VAL A 222 -2.17 5.67 -19.14
C VAL A 222 -2.77 6.17 -20.46
N GLN A 223 -4.06 6.52 -20.49
CA GLN A 223 -4.72 7.07 -21.68
C GLN A 223 -4.14 8.43 -22.09
N THR A 224 -3.65 9.23 -21.15
CA THR A 224 -2.96 10.50 -21.44
C THR A 224 -1.50 10.32 -21.87
N GLY A 225 -0.97 9.09 -21.85
CA GLY A 225 0.38 8.75 -22.30
C GLY A 225 1.42 8.71 -21.17
N TYR A 226 1.01 8.69 -19.89
CA TYR A 226 1.93 8.45 -18.79
C TYR A 226 2.50 7.03 -18.88
N ASP A 227 3.76 6.86 -18.47
CA ASP A 227 4.46 5.56 -18.55
C ASP A 227 3.81 4.51 -17.62
N VAL A 228 3.11 3.55 -18.23
CA VAL A 228 2.38 2.49 -17.54
C VAL A 228 3.29 1.62 -16.68
N TYR A 229 4.49 1.30 -17.15
CA TYR A 229 5.41 0.43 -16.42
C TYR A 229 5.99 1.14 -15.20
N LYS A 230 6.36 2.41 -15.36
CA LYS A 230 6.85 3.25 -14.26
C LYS A 230 5.77 3.41 -13.19
N LEU A 231 4.54 3.72 -13.59
CA LEU A 231 3.41 3.92 -12.66
C LEU A 231 3.07 2.64 -11.89
N GLU A 232 3.03 1.49 -12.57
CA GLU A 232 2.77 0.20 -11.92
C GLU A 232 3.87 -0.14 -10.90
N GLN A 233 5.16 -0.02 -11.27
CA GLN A 233 6.27 -0.25 -10.35
C GLN A 233 6.21 0.67 -9.12
N GLN A 234 5.85 1.93 -9.30
CA GLN A 234 5.72 2.88 -8.20
C GLN A 234 4.60 2.47 -7.24
N LEU A 235 3.44 2.06 -7.75
CA LEU A 235 2.34 1.55 -6.93
C LEU A 235 2.73 0.27 -6.17
N GLU A 236 3.42 -0.67 -6.81
CA GLU A 236 3.94 -1.87 -6.16
C GLU A 236 4.90 -1.54 -5.01
N MET A 237 5.82 -0.59 -5.21
CA MET A 237 6.80 -0.18 -4.19
C MET A 237 6.14 0.35 -2.90
N ILE A 238 4.96 0.97 -3.00
CA ILE A 238 4.21 1.49 -1.84
C ILE A 238 3.12 0.54 -1.34
N GLY A 239 3.07 -0.70 -1.87
CA GLY A 239 2.17 -1.76 -1.41
C GLY A 239 0.80 -1.77 -2.06
N PHE A 240 0.62 -1.08 -3.20
CA PHE A 240 -0.58 -1.13 -4.02
C PHE A 240 -0.34 -1.98 -5.28
N GLU A 241 -0.05 -3.25 -5.09
CA GLU A 241 0.14 -4.20 -6.19
C GLU A 241 -1.16 -4.43 -6.97
N LYS A 242 -1.02 -4.82 -8.23
CA LYS A 242 -2.18 -5.17 -9.06
C LYS A 242 -2.99 -6.30 -8.42
N GLY A 243 -4.30 -6.07 -8.26
CA GLY A 243 -5.22 -6.98 -7.56
C GLY A 243 -5.33 -6.74 -6.05
N CYS A 244 -4.58 -5.80 -5.47
CA CYS A 244 -4.77 -5.34 -4.10
C CYS A 244 -6.15 -4.68 -3.95
N SER A 245 -6.89 -5.06 -2.91
CA SER A 245 -8.25 -4.54 -2.65
C SER A 245 -8.28 -3.04 -2.46
N ALA A 246 -7.21 -2.47 -1.89
CA ALA A 246 -7.10 -1.04 -1.67
C ALA A 246 -7.10 -0.23 -2.99
N ARG A 247 -6.65 -0.82 -4.13
CA ARG A 247 -6.71 -0.17 -5.44
C ARG A 247 -8.15 0.07 -5.93
N ALA A 248 -9.08 -0.77 -5.50
CA ALA A 248 -10.50 -0.66 -5.85
C ALA A 248 -11.31 0.23 -4.90
N GLU A 249 -10.72 0.67 -3.75
CA GLU A 249 -11.39 1.59 -2.83
C GLU A 249 -11.62 2.94 -3.49
N LYS A 250 -12.86 3.45 -3.40
CA LYS A 250 -13.25 4.70 -4.05
C LYS A 250 -13.37 5.86 -3.09
N TYR A 251 -12.80 6.99 -3.50
CA TYR A 251 -12.89 8.26 -2.77
C TYR A 251 -13.34 9.38 -3.69
N ARG A 252 -14.30 10.18 -3.22
CA ARG A 252 -14.74 11.39 -3.89
C ARG A 252 -13.95 12.58 -3.36
N ILE A 253 -13.38 13.38 -4.27
CA ILE A 253 -12.72 14.63 -3.91
C ILE A 253 -13.80 15.70 -3.69
N LEU A 254 -13.77 16.31 -2.50
CA LEU A 254 -14.71 17.37 -2.09
C LEU A 254 -14.11 18.75 -2.34
N GLU A 255 -12.79 18.87 -2.24
CA GLU A 255 -12.10 20.16 -2.32
C GLU A 255 -10.69 19.98 -2.84
N LYS A 256 -10.25 20.92 -3.68
CA LYS A 256 -8.88 21.03 -4.19
C LYS A 256 -8.40 22.45 -4.04
N ARG A 257 -7.28 22.65 -3.36
CA ARG A 257 -6.64 23.96 -3.15
C ARG A 257 -5.16 23.90 -3.54
N ARG A 258 -4.65 24.94 -4.18
CA ARG A 258 -3.25 25.11 -4.53
C ARG A 258 -2.71 26.35 -3.82
N TYR A 259 -1.68 26.15 -3.03
CA TYR A 259 -0.98 27.19 -2.28
C TYR A 259 0.42 27.37 -2.86
N GLU A 260 0.79 28.60 -3.18
CA GLU A 260 2.17 28.92 -3.55
C GLU A 260 3.03 29.00 -2.28
N ILE A 261 4.12 28.23 -2.22
CA ILE A 261 5.05 28.24 -1.08
C ILE A 261 6.07 29.37 -1.27
N ASN A 262 5.66 30.55 -0.91
CA ASN A 262 6.47 31.77 -0.93
C ASN A 262 6.96 32.15 0.49
N GLU A 263 7.43 33.39 0.68
CA GLU A 263 7.90 33.87 1.98
C GLU A 263 6.78 34.04 3.01
N ASP A 264 5.56 34.33 2.57
CA ASP A 264 4.37 34.51 3.41
C ASP A 264 3.72 33.18 3.84
N PHE A 265 4.09 32.06 3.21
CA PHE A 265 3.53 30.74 3.58
C PHE A 265 4.14 30.26 4.91
N PRO A 266 3.32 29.82 5.89
CA PRO A 266 3.82 29.36 7.19
C PRO A 266 4.70 28.10 7.07
N LYS A 267 6.01 28.29 7.26
CA LYS A 267 7.01 27.23 7.17
C LYS A 267 8.11 27.43 8.19
N ILE A 268 8.72 26.33 8.64
CA ILE A 268 9.91 26.35 9.48
C ILE A 268 11.13 26.10 8.58
N THR A 269 12.04 27.06 8.54
CA THR A 269 13.31 27.01 7.79
C THR A 269 14.47 27.29 8.74
N ASP A 270 15.70 27.24 8.25
CA ASP A 270 16.89 27.63 9.04
C ASP A 270 16.77 29.04 9.64
N ASP A 271 16.16 29.97 8.89
CA ASP A 271 15.92 31.36 9.34
C ASP A 271 14.94 31.46 10.51
N SER A 272 14.16 30.42 10.78
CA SER A 272 13.27 30.37 11.95
C SER A 272 14.02 30.17 13.28
N PHE A 273 15.33 29.89 13.21
CA PHE A 273 16.15 29.62 14.39
C PHE A 273 17.14 30.74 14.67
N LYS A 274 17.54 30.87 15.95
CA LYS A 274 18.55 31.84 16.36
C LYS A 274 19.87 31.54 15.65
N GLY A 275 20.38 32.53 14.91
CA GLY A 275 21.61 32.41 14.12
C GLY A 275 21.39 31.82 12.74
N ASN A 276 20.15 31.79 12.25
CA ASN A 276 19.73 31.31 10.92
C ASN A 276 20.26 29.92 10.61
N LYS A 277 20.22 29.04 11.61
CA LYS A 277 20.68 27.66 11.49
C LYS A 277 19.95 26.79 12.50
N MET A 278 19.49 25.64 12.03
CA MET A 278 18.92 24.60 12.88
C MET A 278 19.93 24.16 13.95
N PRO A 279 19.51 24.00 15.22
CA PRO A 279 20.42 23.55 16.29
C PRO A 279 21.07 22.21 15.97
N GLN A 280 22.37 22.11 16.30
CA GLN A 280 23.12 20.87 16.08
C GLN A 280 22.48 19.70 16.85
N GLY A 281 22.36 18.55 16.20
CA GLY A 281 21.74 17.33 16.76
C GLY A 281 20.24 17.18 16.46
N ILE A 282 19.56 18.21 15.93
CA ILE A 282 18.21 18.06 15.40
C ILE A 282 18.31 17.50 13.98
N THR A 283 17.80 16.29 13.78
CA THR A 283 17.86 15.58 12.49
C THR A 283 16.56 15.70 11.70
N LYS A 284 15.43 15.95 12.38
CA LYS A 284 14.11 16.07 11.75
C LYS A 284 13.19 16.97 12.57
N ILE A 285 12.41 17.78 11.86
CA ILE A 285 11.33 18.60 12.43
C ILE A 285 10.02 18.16 11.80
N THR A 286 9.00 17.93 12.64
CA THR A 286 7.63 17.69 12.19
C THR A 286 6.72 18.71 12.85
N TYR A 287 5.89 19.37 12.06
CA TYR A 287 4.97 20.39 12.54
C TYR A 287 3.67 20.37 11.72
N THR A 288 2.66 21.06 12.20
CA THR A 288 1.37 21.19 11.51
C THR A 288 1.16 22.63 11.08
N VAL A 289 0.54 22.78 9.91
CA VAL A 289 0.13 24.06 9.35
C VAL A 289 -1.38 24.05 9.18
N ASN A 290 -2.05 25.07 9.72
CA ASN A 290 -3.46 25.31 9.41
C ASN A 290 -3.54 26.13 8.14
N LEU A 291 -4.20 25.61 7.12
CA LEU A 291 -4.37 26.26 5.81
C LEU A 291 -5.55 27.25 5.76
N ASP A 292 -6.36 27.33 6.83
CA ASP A 292 -7.48 28.27 6.89
C ASP A 292 -6.99 29.73 6.85
N GLY A 293 -7.64 30.52 6.00
CA GLY A 293 -7.30 31.94 5.84
C GLY A 293 -6.08 32.23 4.94
N LEU A 294 -5.33 31.20 4.50
CA LEU A 294 -4.26 31.37 3.53
C LEU A 294 -4.83 31.56 2.11
N PRO A 295 -4.24 32.44 1.29
CA PRO A 295 -4.66 32.60 -0.10
C PRO A 295 -4.37 31.33 -0.90
N TYR A 296 -5.33 30.91 -1.72
CA TYR A 296 -5.20 29.74 -2.58
C TYR A 296 -5.94 29.92 -3.91
N THR A 297 -5.59 29.11 -4.88
CA THR A 297 -6.34 28.91 -6.12
C THR A 297 -6.93 27.48 -6.15
N THR A 298 -7.98 27.26 -6.89
CA THR A 298 -8.48 25.91 -7.20
C THR A 298 -7.71 25.31 -8.37
N TRP A 299 -7.63 23.97 -8.43
CA TRP A 299 -6.93 23.24 -9.50
C TRP A 299 -7.69 22.01 -9.95
#